data_044a71ffb961c58b1b981d01cf17166e
#
_entry.id   044a71ffb961c58b1b981d01cf17166e
#
_cell.length_a   1.000
_cell.length_b   1.000
_cell.length_c   1.000
_cell.angle_alpha   90.00
_cell.angle_beta   90.00
_cell.angle_gamma   90.00
#
_symmetry.space_group_name_H-M   'P 1'
#
loop_
_entity.id
_entity.type
_entity.pdbx_description
1 polymer ?
#
loop_
_entity_poly.entity_id
_entity_poly.type
_entity_poly.pdbx_seq_one_letter_code
_entity_poly.pdbx_strand_id
1 'polypeptide(L)'
;HEAVAEQRVHAGQEHVVRALTNALDSGRVHHAFLFTGTRGVGKTTIARIFAKSLNCERGTSAEPCGECNSCRDIDAGRFIDLLEIDAASNTGVDDVRELIDNAQYMPSRGRVKVYLIDEVHMLSKSAFNALLKTLEEPPGHVKFLLATTDPQKLPVTVLSRCLQFNLRRLEPGQIAAQMTKILAAEQIGAEAEAIALLARAADGSLRIEEGRRDPADD
;
A
#
# COMPACT_ATOMS: atom_id res chain seq x y z
N HIS A 1 4.67 14.17 -10.64
CA HIS A 1 4.24 13.64 -9.32
C HIS A 1 4.32 12.10 -9.22
N GLU A 2 4.03 11.35 -10.29
CA GLU A 2 3.92 9.88 -10.25
C GLU A 2 5.28 9.16 -10.18
N ALA A 3 6.26 9.53 -11.01
CA ALA A 3 7.62 8.97 -10.97
C ALA A 3 8.29 9.16 -9.59
N VAL A 4 7.90 10.21 -8.88
CA VAL A 4 8.38 10.52 -7.53
C VAL A 4 7.77 9.58 -6.50
N ALA A 5 6.50 9.17 -6.65
CA ALA A 5 5.85 8.23 -5.72
C ALA A 5 6.44 6.82 -5.85
N GLU A 6 6.76 6.36 -7.06
CA GLU A 6 7.39 5.05 -7.30
C GLU A 6 8.82 5.01 -6.74
N GLN A 7 9.59 6.08 -6.91
CA GLN A 7 10.94 6.18 -6.34
C GLN A 7 10.93 6.22 -4.79
N ARG A 8 9.84 6.70 -4.16
CA ARG A 8 9.71 6.71 -2.69
C ARG A 8 9.66 5.32 -2.08
N VAL A 9 9.13 4.35 -2.81
CA VAL A 9 8.90 2.99 -2.30
C VAL A 9 10.15 2.13 -2.35
N HIS A 10 11.05 2.40 -3.29
CA HIS A 10 12.29 1.61 -3.43
C HIS A 10 13.31 1.87 -2.32
N ALA A 11 13.27 3.04 -1.66
CA ALA A 11 14.21 3.39 -0.63
C ALA A 11 14.05 2.48 0.60
N GLY A 12 15.04 1.66 0.89
CA GLY A 12 15.10 0.80 2.09
C GLY A 12 14.19 -0.43 2.07
N GLN A 13 13.41 -0.66 0.98
CA GLN A 13 12.48 -1.78 0.86
C GLN A 13 12.86 -2.76 -0.27
N GLU A 14 14.12 -2.78 -0.68
CA GLU A 14 14.60 -3.55 -1.83
C GLU A 14 14.25 -5.04 -1.74
N HIS A 15 14.23 -5.59 -0.52
CA HIS A 15 13.87 -6.99 -0.28
C HIS A 15 12.40 -7.30 -0.61
N VAL A 16 11.49 -6.36 -0.30
CA VAL A 16 10.06 -6.49 -0.61
C VAL A 16 9.84 -6.33 -2.11
N VAL A 17 10.42 -5.29 -2.70
CA VAL A 17 10.32 -5.02 -4.14
C VAL A 17 10.82 -6.22 -4.93
N ARG A 18 11.99 -6.77 -4.60
CA ARG A 18 12.55 -7.95 -5.28
C ARG A 18 11.65 -9.18 -5.18
N ALA A 19 11.05 -9.42 -4.01
CA ALA A 19 10.15 -10.56 -3.82
C ALA A 19 8.86 -10.41 -4.63
N LEU A 20 8.27 -9.21 -4.67
CA LEU A 20 7.08 -8.91 -5.47
C LEU A 20 7.38 -8.98 -6.98
N THR A 21 8.54 -8.46 -7.43
CA THR A 21 9.01 -8.59 -8.81
C THR A 21 9.11 -10.05 -9.22
N ASN A 22 9.78 -10.90 -8.42
CA ASN A 22 9.90 -12.32 -8.71
C ASN A 22 8.54 -13.03 -8.79
N ALA A 23 7.57 -12.64 -7.94
CA ALA A 23 6.22 -13.19 -7.99
C ALA A 23 5.49 -12.82 -9.29
N LEU A 24 5.63 -11.57 -9.75
CA LEU A 24 5.05 -11.10 -11.00
C LEU A 24 5.70 -11.78 -12.22
N ASP A 25 7.03 -11.85 -12.27
CA ASP A 25 7.79 -12.42 -13.38
C ASP A 25 7.55 -13.93 -13.53
N SER A 26 7.39 -14.64 -12.40
CA SER A 26 7.08 -16.07 -12.41
C SER A 26 5.60 -16.38 -12.70
N GLY A 27 4.73 -15.38 -12.73
CA GLY A 27 3.28 -15.56 -12.84
C GLY A 27 2.62 -16.22 -11.61
N ARG A 28 3.37 -16.39 -10.52
CA ARG A 28 2.92 -17.05 -9.28
C ARG A 28 2.58 -16.02 -8.22
N VAL A 29 1.55 -15.24 -8.49
CA VAL A 29 1.09 -14.20 -7.56
C VAL A 29 0.16 -14.83 -6.52
N HIS A 30 0.58 -14.83 -5.26
CA HIS A 30 -0.22 -15.30 -4.15
C HIS A 30 -1.56 -14.54 -4.06
N HIS A 31 -2.58 -15.13 -3.43
CA HIS A 31 -3.89 -14.49 -3.29
C HIS A 31 -3.94 -13.42 -2.20
N ALA A 32 -3.06 -13.47 -1.19
CA ALA A 32 -3.04 -12.51 -0.10
C ALA A 32 -1.62 -12.12 0.33
N PHE A 33 -1.40 -10.85 0.51
CA PHE A 33 -0.16 -10.23 0.96
C PHE A 33 -0.43 -9.41 2.21
N LEU A 34 0.45 -9.51 3.20
CA LEU A 34 0.37 -8.73 4.42
C LEU A 34 1.62 -7.85 4.56
N PHE A 35 1.41 -6.55 4.49
CA PHE A 35 2.45 -5.55 4.71
C PHE A 35 2.40 -5.07 6.16
N THR A 36 3.48 -5.31 6.90
CA THR A 36 3.62 -4.88 8.30
C THR A 36 4.68 -3.80 8.41
N GLY A 37 4.59 -2.98 9.43
CA GLY A 37 5.55 -1.91 9.70
C GLY A 37 4.88 -0.68 10.29
N THR A 38 5.70 0.23 10.80
CA THR A 38 5.21 1.46 11.44
C THR A 38 4.46 2.37 10.46
N ARG A 39 3.75 3.37 10.98
CA ARG A 39 3.05 4.34 10.15
C ARG A 39 4.04 5.12 9.25
N GLY A 40 3.64 5.41 8.02
CA GLY A 40 4.43 6.23 7.10
C GLY A 40 5.59 5.53 6.37
N VAL A 41 5.79 4.21 6.56
CA VAL A 41 6.86 3.46 5.86
C VAL A 41 6.51 3.05 4.43
N GLY A 42 5.33 3.42 3.92
CA GLY A 42 4.93 3.20 2.53
C GLY A 42 4.12 1.93 2.27
N LYS A 43 3.50 1.30 3.29
CA LYS A 43 2.65 0.10 3.12
C LYS A 43 1.60 0.25 2.03
N THR A 44 0.76 1.27 2.15
CA THR A 44 -0.32 1.55 1.20
C THR A 44 0.20 1.92 -0.19
N THR A 45 1.34 2.62 -0.25
CA THR A 45 1.98 3.00 -1.52
C THR A 45 2.48 1.76 -2.27
N ILE A 46 3.19 0.84 -1.59
CA ILE A 46 3.64 -0.44 -2.17
C ILE A 46 2.44 -1.23 -2.68
N ALA A 47 1.38 -1.31 -1.88
CA ALA A 47 0.18 -2.03 -2.26
C ALA A 47 -0.49 -1.44 -3.52
N ARG A 48 -0.57 -0.11 -3.66
CA ARG A 48 -1.08 0.54 -4.88
C ARG A 48 -0.21 0.27 -6.11
N ILE A 49 1.12 0.36 -5.97
CA ILE A 49 2.03 0.04 -7.08
C ILE A 49 1.85 -1.42 -7.50
N PHE A 50 1.71 -2.33 -6.54
CA PHE A 50 1.47 -3.72 -6.84
C PHE A 50 0.11 -3.95 -7.54
N ALA A 51 -0.94 -3.23 -7.14
CA ALA A 51 -2.22 -3.24 -7.82
C ALA A 51 -2.12 -2.73 -9.27
N LYS A 52 -1.30 -1.70 -9.54
CA LYS A 52 -0.97 -1.23 -10.90
C LYS A 52 -0.26 -2.32 -11.70
N SER A 53 0.74 -2.97 -11.10
CA SER A 53 1.48 -4.07 -11.72
C SER A 53 0.58 -5.22 -12.16
N LEU A 54 -0.45 -5.54 -11.37
CA LEU A 54 -1.41 -6.59 -11.66
C LEU A 54 -2.42 -6.21 -12.76
N ASN A 55 -2.80 -4.93 -12.84
CA ASN A 55 -3.89 -4.45 -13.69
C ASN A 55 -3.44 -3.55 -14.86
N CYS A 56 -2.15 -3.34 -15.05
CA CYS A 56 -1.63 -2.54 -16.16
C CYS A 56 -2.05 -3.13 -17.52
N GLU A 57 -2.62 -2.33 -18.41
CA GLU A 57 -3.13 -2.80 -19.71
C GLU A 57 -2.03 -3.36 -20.61
N ARG A 58 -0.76 -2.95 -20.42
CA ARG A 58 0.41 -3.49 -21.16
C ARG A 58 0.83 -4.90 -20.71
N GLY A 59 0.26 -5.42 -19.63
CA GLY A 59 0.59 -6.74 -19.09
C GLY A 59 0.87 -6.68 -17.58
N THR A 60 0.89 -7.86 -16.96
CA THR A 60 1.35 -8.01 -15.58
C THR A 60 2.88 -7.90 -15.58
N SER A 61 3.44 -6.92 -14.89
CA SER A 61 4.88 -6.71 -14.82
C SER A 61 5.27 -5.96 -13.55
N ALA A 62 6.54 -6.08 -13.15
CA ALA A 62 7.08 -5.32 -12.03
C ALA A 62 7.15 -3.81 -12.30
N GLU A 63 7.12 -3.42 -13.57
CA GLU A 63 7.16 -2.02 -14.02
C GLU A 63 5.86 -1.68 -14.75
N PRO A 64 4.80 -1.25 -14.02
CA PRO A 64 3.56 -0.79 -14.64
C PRO A 64 3.83 0.48 -15.47
N CYS A 65 3.13 0.63 -16.59
CA CYS A 65 3.46 1.69 -17.56
C CYS A 65 3.16 3.13 -17.06
N GLY A 66 2.33 3.31 -16.02
CA GLY A 66 1.92 4.63 -15.50
C GLY A 66 0.97 5.43 -16.43
N GLU A 67 0.85 5.09 -17.71
CA GLU A 67 0.20 5.90 -18.74
C GLU A 67 -1.17 5.38 -19.18
N CYS A 68 -1.43 4.07 -19.06
CA CYS A 68 -2.71 3.48 -19.47
C CYS A 68 -3.85 3.91 -18.52
N ASN A 69 -5.09 3.71 -18.97
CA ASN A 69 -6.25 4.13 -18.20
C ASN A 69 -6.30 3.45 -16.82
N SER A 70 -5.98 2.16 -16.73
CA SER A 70 -5.94 1.45 -15.45
C SER A 70 -4.91 2.03 -14.49
N CYS A 71 -3.68 2.33 -14.95
CA CYS A 71 -2.66 2.95 -14.13
C CYS A 71 -3.09 4.33 -13.62
N ARG A 72 -3.57 5.19 -14.52
CA ARG A 72 -4.05 6.54 -14.17
C ARG A 72 -5.23 6.53 -13.22
N ASP A 73 -6.19 5.61 -13.42
CA ASP A 73 -7.36 5.50 -12.55
C ASP A 73 -6.97 4.98 -11.16
N ILE A 74 -5.98 4.07 -11.05
CA ILE A 74 -5.45 3.60 -9.76
C ILE A 74 -4.75 4.75 -9.02
N ASP A 75 -3.91 5.53 -9.70
CA ASP A 75 -3.22 6.68 -9.11
C ASP A 75 -4.22 7.75 -8.63
N ALA A 76 -5.28 7.96 -9.39
CA ALA A 76 -6.35 8.90 -9.05
C ALA A 76 -7.37 8.34 -8.01
N GLY A 77 -7.20 7.09 -7.54
CA GLY A 77 -8.13 6.45 -6.59
C GLY A 77 -9.53 6.19 -7.17
N ARG A 78 -9.65 6.02 -8.50
CA ARG A 78 -10.94 5.86 -9.20
C ARG A 78 -11.09 4.51 -9.91
N PHE A 79 -10.11 3.63 -9.78
CA PHE A 79 -10.15 2.33 -10.44
C PHE A 79 -11.17 1.42 -9.75
N ILE A 80 -12.22 1.02 -10.46
CA ILE A 80 -13.36 0.30 -9.90
C ILE A 80 -13.02 -1.07 -9.31
N ASP A 81 -11.98 -1.73 -9.83
CA ASP A 81 -11.54 -3.05 -9.36
C ASP A 81 -10.41 -2.96 -8.30
N LEU A 82 -10.08 -1.76 -7.81
CA LEU A 82 -9.27 -1.53 -6.62
C LEU A 82 -10.15 -0.94 -5.52
N LEU A 83 -10.51 -1.77 -4.54
CA LEU A 83 -11.30 -1.38 -3.39
C LEU A 83 -10.36 -1.06 -2.22
N GLU A 84 -10.24 0.23 -1.89
CA GLU A 84 -9.43 0.69 -0.77
C GLU A 84 -10.32 0.89 0.46
N ILE A 85 -9.99 0.16 1.52
CA ILE A 85 -10.73 0.14 2.78
C ILE A 85 -9.76 0.54 3.89
N ASP A 86 -10.05 1.63 4.60
CA ASP A 86 -9.38 1.97 5.85
C ASP A 86 -10.21 1.45 7.02
N ALA A 87 -9.75 0.37 7.64
CA ALA A 87 -10.46 -0.26 8.75
C ALA A 87 -10.47 0.58 10.04
N ALA A 88 -9.61 1.62 10.13
CA ALA A 88 -9.59 2.55 11.26
C ALA A 88 -10.61 3.68 11.09
N SER A 89 -11.05 3.99 9.87
CA SER A 89 -12.13 4.94 9.66
C SER A 89 -13.46 4.29 10.03
N ASN A 90 -14.36 5.07 10.67
CA ASN A 90 -15.72 4.63 11.09
C ASN A 90 -16.66 4.34 9.90
N THR A 91 -16.16 3.83 8.79
CA THR A 91 -16.98 3.32 7.70
C THR A 91 -17.74 2.10 8.21
N GLY A 92 -19.06 2.08 8.02
CA GLY A 92 -19.97 1.11 8.64
C GLY A 92 -19.46 -0.32 8.57
N VAL A 93 -19.45 -0.97 9.71
CA VAL A 93 -18.94 -2.34 9.92
C VAL A 93 -19.58 -3.34 8.95
N ASP A 94 -20.82 -3.09 8.55
CA ASP A 94 -21.56 -3.93 7.62
C ASP A 94 -21.13 -3.70 6.17
N ASP A 95 -20.72 -2.48 5.80
CA ASP A 95 -20.27 -2.14 4.44
C ASP A 95 -18.98 -2.90 4.06
N VAL A 96 -18.04 -3.03 5.01
CA VAL A 96 -16.79 -3.76 4.77
C VAL A 96 -17.04 -5.26 4.58
N ARG A 97 -17.97 -5.81 5.33
CA ARG A 97 -18.38 -7.20 5.17
C ARG A 97 -18.99 -7.45 3.79
N GLU A 98 -19.93 -6.60 3.36
CA GLU A 98 -20.54 -6.72 2.03
C GLU A 98 -19.51 -6.60 0.91
N LEU A 99 -18.55 -5.68 1.05
CA LEU A 99 -17.45 -5.53 0.08
C LEU A 99 -16.62 -6.81 -0.05
N ILE A 100 -16.33 -7.48 1.07
CA ILE A 100 -15.59 -8.75 1.06
C ILE A 100 -16.45 -9.89 0.52
N ASP A 101 -17.73 -9.97 0.89
CA ASP A 101 -18.67 -10.97 0.39
C ASP A 101 -18.86 -10.83 -1.15
N ASN A 102 -18.74 -9.61 -1.67
CA ASN A 102 -18.77 -9.32 -3.11
C ASN A 102 -17.48 -9.71 -3.87
N ALA A 103 -16.48 -10.28 -3.18
CA ALA A 103 -15.23 -10.73 -3.81
C ALA A 103 -15.45 -11.87 -4.82
N GLN A 104 -16.54 -12.63 -4.69
CA GLN A 104 -16.89 -13.71 -5.62
C GLN A 104 -17.18 -13.23 -7.06
N TYR A 105 -17.55 -11.96 -7.25
CA TYR A 105 -17.87 -11.42 -8.56
C TYR A 105 -16.61 -11.03 -9.34
N MET A 106 -16.62 -11.30 -10.65
CA MET A 106 -15.52 -10.98 -11.55
C MET A 106 -15.19 -9.48 -11.58
N PRO A 107 -13.93 -9.10 -11.85
CA PRO A 107 -13.59 -7.69 -12.04
C PRO A 107 -14.33 -7.10 -13.24
N SER A 108 -14.62 -5.81 -13.18
CA SER A 108 -15.37 -5.09 -14.22
C SER A 108 -14.49 -4.66 -15.39
N ARG A 109 -13.26 -4.24 -15.12
CA ARG A 109 -12.30 -3.73 -16.11
C ARG A 109 -10.91 -4.33 -15.99
N GLY A 110 -10.47 -4.59 -14.76
CA GLY A 110 -9.15 -5.14 -14.45
C GLY A 110 -9.02 -6.62 -14.80
N ARG A 111 -7.80 -7.13 -14.75
CA ARG A 111 -7.55 -8.57 -14.79
C ARG A 111 -7.87 -9.22 -13.46
N VAL A 112 -7.65 -8.51 -12.38
CA VAL A 112 -7.91 -8.96 -11.03
C VAL A 112 -8.61 -7.85 -10.22
N LYS A 113 -9.47 -8.26 -9.31
CA LYS A 113 -10.07 -7.40 -8.30
C LYS A 113 -9.14 -7.37 -7.10
N VAL A 114 -8.74 -6.18 -6.67
CA VAL A 114 -7.80 -5.97 -5.58
C VAL A 114 -8.50 -5.33 -4.39
N TYR A 115 -8.39 -5.94 -3.22
CA TYR A 115 -8.82 -5.40 -1.95
C TYR A 115 -7.61 -4.92 -1.16
N LEU A 116 -7.46 -3.61 -1.06
CA LEU A 116 -6.44 -2.97 -0.22
C LEU A 116 -7.09 -2.58 1.10
N ILE A 117 -6.75 -3.31 2.16
CA ILE A 117 -7.31 -3.08 3.50
C ILE A 117 -6.18 -2.54 4.39
N ASP A 118 -6.26 -1.24 4.69
CA ASP A 118 -5.34 -0.59 5.62
C ASP A 118 -5.82 -0.75 7.07
N GLU A 119 -4.87 -0.81 7.98
CA GLU A 119 -5.08 -1.10 9.42
C GLU A 119 -6.02 -2.29 9.66
N VAL A 120 -5.79 -3.38 8.91
CA VAL A 120 -6.65 -4.58 8.90
C VAL A 120 -6.96 -5.13 10.29
N HIS A 121 -6.10 -4.89 11.30
CA HIS A 121 -6.32 -5.28 12.70
C HIS A 121 -7.50 -4.55 13.37
N MET A 122 -8.01 -3.47 12.75
CA MET A 122 -9.15 -2.70 13.23
C MET A 122 -10.50 -3.19 12.67
N LEU A 123 -10.48 -4.19 11.79
CA LEU A 123 -11.71 -4.78 11.27
C LEU A 123 -12.61 -5.31 12.39
N SER A 124 -13.91 -5.19 12.21
CA SER A 124 -14.89 -5.83 13.09
C SER A 124 -14.80 -7.36 13.03
N LYS A 125 -15.30 -8.03 14.05
CA LYS A 125 -15.33 -9.49 14.11
C LYS A 125 -16.09 -10.10 12.91
N SER A 126 -17.17 -9.49 12.45
CA SER A 126 -17.95 -9.95 11.31
C SER A 126 -17.18 -9.79 9.99
N ALA A 127 -16.51 -8.65 9.78
CA ALA A 127 -15.67 -8.40 8.62
C ALA A 127 -14.44 -9.34 8.60
N PHE A 128 -13.82 -9.60 9.76
CA PHE A 128 -12.75 -10.60 9.86
C PHE A 128 -13.20 -11.99 9.46
N ASN A 129 -14.38 -12.42 9.89
CA ASN A 129 -14.92 -13.73 9.52
C ASN A 129 -15.19 -13.84 8.02
N ALA A 130 -15.70 -12.78 7.39
CA ALA A 130 -15.88 -12.72 5.93
C ALA A 130 -14.53 -12.79 5.20
N LEU A 131 -13.54 -12.03 5.67
CA LEU A 131 -12.18 -12.05 5.13
C LEU A 131 -11.57 -13.45 5.24
N LEU A 132 -11.64 -14.09 6.41
CA LEU A 132 -11.12 -15.45 6.63
C LEU A 132 -11.74 -16.46 5.68
N LYS A 133 -13.07 -16.44 5.53
CA LYS A 133 -13.77 -17.32 4.59
C LYS A 133 -13.25 -17.17 3.16
N THR A 134 -13.06 -15.93 2.71
CA THR A 134 -12.55 -15.66 1.36
C THR A 134 -11.05 -16.01 1.21
N LEU A 135 -10.26 -15.90 2.28
CA LEU A 135 -8.86 -16.31 2.29
C LEU A 135 -8.68 -17.85 2.30
N GLU A 136 -9.68 -18.61 2.77
CA GLU A 136 -9.67 -20.08 2.74
C GLU A 136 -9.94 -20.63 1.34
N GLU A 137 -10.88 -20.02 0.63
CA GLU A 137 -11.26 -20.39 -0.73
C GLU A 137 -11.20 -19.14 -1.65
N PRO A 138 -9.99 -18.62 -1.94
CA PRO A 138 -9.84 -17.37 -2.67
C PRO A 138 -10.22 -17.56 -4.15
N PRO A 139 -11.12 -16.74 -4.70
CA PRO A 139 -11.35 -16.71 -6.14
C PRO A 139 -10.07 -16.34 -6.89
N GLY A 140 -9.78 -17.00 -8.01
CA GLY A 140 -8.52 -16.79 -8.75
C GLY A 140 -8.29 -15.35 -9.22
N HIS A 141 -9.39 -14.62 -9.44
CA HIS A 141 -9.39 -13.22 -9.89
C HIS A 141 -9.30 -12.20 -8.73
N VAL A 142 -9.18 -12.64 -7.48
CA VAL A 142 -9.12 -11.75 -6.30
C VAL A 142 -7.72 -11.74 -5.71
N LYS A 143 -7.25 -10.57 -5.32
CA LYS A 143 -6.01 -10.36 -4.56
C LYS A 143 -6.28 -9.47 -3.36
N PHE A 144 -5.81 -9.91 -2.18
CA PHE A 144 -5.86 -9.15 -0.94
C PHE A 144 -4.50 -8.53 -0.64
N LEU A 145 -4.48 -7.24 -0.45
CA LEU A 145 -3.32 -6.47 -0.02
C LEU A 145 -3.65 -5.88 1.34
N LEU A 146 -3.22 -6.55 2.38
CA LEU A 146 -3.50 -6.19 3.77
C LEU A 146 -2.35 -5.37 4.33
N ALA A 147 -2.64 -4.30 5.05
CA ALA A 147 -1.65 -3.50 5.74
C ALA A 147 -1.99 -3.37 7.22
N THR A 148 -0.98 -3.39 8.08
CA THR A 148 -1.17 -3.21 9.53
C THR A 148 0.07 -2.61 10.18
N THR A 149 -0.14 -1.80 11.19
CA THR A 149 0.90 -1.33 12.12
C THR A 149 1.12 -2.30 13.28
N ASP A 150 0.13 -3.15 13.58
CA ASP A 150 0.16 -4.08 14.71
C ASP A 150 -0.18 -5.52 14.28
N PRO A 151 0.80 -6.28 13.76
CA PRO A 151 0.57 -7.65 13.32
C PRO A 151 0.23 -8.60 14.46
N GLN A 152 0.56 -8.26 15.71
CA GLN A 152 0.29 -9.13 16.87
C GLN A 152 -1.20 -9.21 17.20
N LYS A 153 -1.98 -8.20 16.79
CA LYS A 153 -3.45 -8.22 16.94
C LYS A 153 -4.16 -9.09 15.90
N LEU A 154 -3.45 -9.55 14.87
CA LEU A 154 -4.05 -10.39 13.84
C LEU A 154 -4.12 -11.86 14.29
N PRO A 155 -5.24 -12.54 14.03
CA PRO A 155 -5.36 -13.98 14.28
C PRO A 155 -4.32 -14.77 13.46
N VAL A 156 -3.76 -15.81 14.06
CA VAL A 156 -2.82 -16.73 13.39
C VAL A 156 -3.41 -17.32 12.11
N THR A 157 -4.72 -17.49 12.09
CA THR A 157 -5.47 -17.98 10.91
C THR A 157 -5.37 -17.04 9.70
N VAL A 158 -5.27 -15.73 9.89
CA VAL A 158 -5.00 -14.76 8.82
C VAL A 158 -3.52 -14.79 8.44
N LEU A 159 -2.63 -14.76 9.45
CA LEU A 159 -1.19 -14.73 9.24
C LEU A 159 -0.69 -15.94 8.43
N SER A 160 -1.25 -17.12 8.67
CA SER A 160 -0.88 -18.38 7.99
C SER A 160 -1.31 -18.43 6.52
N ARG A 161 -2.25 -17.58 6.10
CA ARG A 161 -2.79 -17.53 4.73
C ARG A 161 -2.24 -16.37 3.90
N CYS A 162 -1.41 -15.52 4.51
CA CYS A 162 -0.84 -14.35 3.84
C CYS A 162 0.67 -14.49 3.66
N LEU A 163 1.17 -14.02 2.54
CA LEU A 163 2.59 -13.81 2.36
C LEU A 163 2.98 -12.50 3.07
N GLN A 164 3.84 -12.61 4.10
CA GLN A 164 4.13 -11.51 5.01
C GLN A 164 5.37 -10.74 4.58
N PHE A 165 5.27 -9.42 4.53
CA PHE A 165 6.36 -8.50 4.26
C PHE A 165 6.49 -7.46 5.37
N ASN A 166 7.64 -7.43 6.03
CA ASN A 166 7.92 -6.45 7.05
C ASN A 166 8.70 -5.26 6.44
N LEU A 167 8.04 -4.11 6.36
CA LEU A 167 8.65 -2.87 5.91
C LEU A 167 9.45 -2.23 7.04
N ARG A 168 10.67 -1.84 6.72
CA ARG A 168 11.60 -1.22 7.67
C ARG A 168 11.42 0.29 7.70
N ARG A 169 11.67 0.87 8.87
CA ARG A 169 11.84 2.32 8.98
C ARG A 169 13.04 2.76 8.15
N LEU A 170 12.93 3.92 7.54
CA LEU A 170 14.03 4.53 6.80
C LEU A 170 14.98 5.23 7.77
N GLU A 171 16.27 5.07 7.52
CA GLU A 171 17.28 5.84 8.21
C GLU A 171 17.22 7.33 7.77
N PRO A 172 17.54 8.29 8.68
CA PRO A 172 17.49 9.72 8.33
C PRO A 172 18.28 10.07 7.06
N GLY A 173 19.42 9.41 6.83
CA GLY A 173 20.21 9.59 5.61
C GLY A 173 19.47 9.16 4.33
N GLN A 174 18.70 8.07 4.38
CA GLN A 174 17.88 7.60 3.26
C GLN A 174 16.73 8.56 2.99
N ILE A 175 16.10 9.09 4.04
CA ILE A 175 15.04 10.10 3.93
C ILE A 175 15.59 11.38 3.31
N ALA A 176 16.74 11.88 3.79
CA ALA A 176 17.40 13.07 3.25
C ALA A 176 17.74 12.91 1.75
N ALA A 177 18.33 11.76 1.38
CA ALA A 177 18.64 11.46 -0.03
C ALA A 177 17.39 11.43 -0.90
N GLN A 178 16.30 10.86 -0.40
CA GLN A 178 15.03 10.80 -1.12
C GLN A 178 14.37 12.18 -1.25
N MET A 179 14.39 13.00 -0.18
CA MET A 179 13.92 14.38 -0.21
C MET A 179 14.69 15.21 -1.24
N THR A 180 16.01 15.08 -1.27
CA THR A 180 16.86 15.80 -2.26
C THR A 180 16.46 15.45 -3.69
N LYS A 181 16.23 14.17 -3.98
CA LYS A 181 15.77 13.74 -5.32
C LYS A 181 14.42 14.34 -5.68
N ILE A 182 13.47 14.35 -4.73
CA ILE A 182 12.13 14.91 -4.95
C ILE A 182 12.22 16.41 -5.22
N LEU A 183 12.93 17.14 -4.37
CA LEU A 183 13.08 18.59 -4.49
C LEU A 183 13.76 18.97 -5.82
N ALA A 184 14.77 18.19 -6.24
CA ALA A 184 15.42 18.38 -7.55
C ALA A 184 14.44 18.14 -8.71
N ALA A 185 13.62 17.11 -8.65
CA ALA A 185 12.61 16.79 -9.68
C ALA A 185 11.50 17.88 -9.76
N GLU A 186 11.12 18.46 -8.63
CA GLU A 186 10.13 19.55 -8.56
C GLU A 186 10.75 20.93 -8.75
N GLN A 187 12.08 21.01 -8.99
CA GLN A 187 12.84 22.26 -9.17
C GLN A 187 12.74 23.21 -7.93
N ILE A 188 12.63 22.64 -6.74
CA ILE A 188 12.58 23.38 -5.48
C ILE A 188 13.97 23.42 -4.86
N GLY A 189 14.51 24.64 -4.65
CA GLY A 189 15.75 24.84 -3.92
C GLY A 189 15.53 24.62 -2.40
N ALA A 190 16.40 23.84 -1.77
CA ALA A 190 16.39 23.66 -0.32
C ALA A 190 17.82 23.54 0.22
N GLU A 191 18.04 24.08 1.42
CA GLU A 191 19.32 24.00 2.10
C GLU A 191 19.56 22.60 2.66
N ALA A 192 20.79 22.09 2.58
CA ALA A 192 21.14 20.75 3.06
C ALA A 192 20.86 20.57 4.56
N GLU A 193 21.03 21.61 5.35
CA GLU A 193 20.75 21.60 6.79
C GLU A 193 19.25 21.45 7.08
N ALA A 194 18.40 22.14 6.32
CA ALA A 194 16.95 22.03 6.43
C ALA A 194 16.48 20.61 6.07
N ILE A 195 17.01 20.02 4.99
CA ILE A 195 16.72 18.63 4.60
C ILE A 195 17.15 17.66 5.70
N ALA A 196 18.33 17.83 6.29
CA ALA A 196 18.82 16.97 7.36
C ALA A 196 17.99 17.08 8.66
N LEU A 197 17.49 18.28 8.98
CA LEU A 197 16.58 18.53 10.10
C LEU A 197 15.23 17.82 9.90
N LEU A 198 14.63 18.02 8.73
CA LEU A 198 13.35 17.38 8.36
C LEU A 198 13.47 15.86 8.32
N ALA A 199 14.58 15.33 7.80
CA ALA A 199 14.82 13.89 7.77
C ALA A 199 14.92 13.27 9.16
N ARG A 200 15.50 13.99 10.14
CA ARG A 200 15.54 13.57 11.55
C ARG A 200 14.17 13.66 12.21
N ALA A 201 13.42 14.72 11.94
CA ALA A 201 12.08 14.92 12.49
C ALA A 201 11.05 13.92 11.93
N ALA A 202 11.28 13.40 10.74
CA ALA A 202 10.41 12.41 10.09
C ALA A 202 10.40 11.02 10.78
N ASP A 203 11.32 10.74 11.70
CA ASP A 203 11.39 9.50 12.52
C ASP A 203 11.12 8.22 11.73
N GLY A 204 11.76 8.06 10.57
CA GLY A 204 11.62 6.89 9.71
C GLY A 204 10.39 6.88 8.80
N SER A 205 9.56 7.92 8.82
CA SER A 205 8.39 8.12 7.97
C SER A 205 8.74 8.96 6.73
N LEU A 206 8.25 8.55 5.55
CA LEU A 206 8.28 9.42 4.36
C LEU A 206 7.07 10.38 4.29
N ARG A 207 6.14 10.26 5.22
CA ARG A 207 4.98 11.13 5.33
C ARG A 207 5.36 12.32 6.21
N ILE A 208 5.59 13.47 5.60
CA ILE A 208 5.67 14.74 6.34
C ILE A 208 4.22 15.07 6.72
N GLU A 209 3.89 14.96 8.01
CA GLU A 209 2.63 15.52 8.49
C GLU A 209 2.76 17.04 8.33
N GLU A 210 1.88 17.66 7.57
CA GLU A 210 1.68 19.11 7.61
C GLU A 210 1.43 19.46 9.07
N GLY A 211 2.33 20.24 9.66
CA GLY A 211 2.30 20.57 11.07
C GLY A 211 0.92 21.07 11.45
N ARG A 212 0.28 20.43 12.42
CA ARG A 212 -0.82 21.02 13.16
C ARG A 212 -0.30 22.33 13.71
N ARG A 213 -0.79 23.46 13.19
CA ARG A 213 -0.71 24.71 13.93
C ARG A 213 -1.54 24.47 15.20
N ASP A 214 -0.89 24.49 16.35
CA ASP A 214 -1.60 24.53 17.62
C ASP A 214 -2.50 25.78 17.59
N PRO A 215 -3.81 25.65 17.88
CA PRO A 215 -4.72 26.79 17.92
C PRO A 215 -4.50 27.70 19.14
N ALA A 216 -3.36 27.61 19.84
CA ALA A 216 -3.04 28.37 21.03
C ALA A 216 -2.05 29.54 20.79
N ASP A 217 -1.65 29.81 19.55
CA ASP A 217 -0.73 30.91 19.19
C ASP A 217 -1.45 32.07 18.46
N ASP A 218 -2.69 32.36 18.81
CA ASP A 218 -3.39 33.64 18.51
C ASP A 218 -3.73 34.39 19.81
#